data_203601002041801f6e238e64473088a2
#
_entry.id   203601002041801f6e238e64473088a2
#
_cell.length_a   1.000
_cell.length_b   1.000
_cell.length_c   1.000
_cell.angle_alpha   90.00
_cell.angle_beta   90.00
_cell.angle_gamma   90.00
#
_symmetry.space_group_name_H-M   'P 1'
#
loop_
_entity.id
_entity.type
_entity.pdbx_description
1 polymer ?
#
loop_
_entity_poly.entity_id
_entity_poly.type
_entity_poly.pdbx_seq_one_letter_code
_entity_poly.pdbx_strand_id
1 'polypeptide(L)'
;LAAEMLHLPDVDEAMRARFHAVIAREVEAVSERLEAASRAFADALRARWPLEPMRGADLVRAAAAYLQRRLEVALKLEILDEELWFDADHFSLLQALAFLAGRLVEDYGVRTLRLRLSGDERLVYLDLMWSGGSLSNEIVTGWELEPLSLGGTRSPLTLREVLERHGAAMWFDREKARHRAFVRLALPRKQSVRLPP
;
A
#
# COMPACT_ATOMS: atom_id res chain seq x y z
N LEU A 1 -24.43 24.19 -13.45
CA LEU A 1 -25.69 24.98 -13.36
C LEU A 1 -25.80 25.69 -12.01
N ALA A 2 -25.95 25.00 -10.84
CA ALA A 2 -26.13 25.66 -9.53
C ALA A 2 -24.90 26.49 -9.09
N ALA A 3 -23.69 26.01 -9.35
CA ALA A 3 -22.45 26.74 -9.07
C ALA A 3 -22.24 27.97 -9.97
N GLU A 4 -22.68 27.92 -11.22
CA GLU A 4 -22.64 29.06 -12.16
C GLU A 4 -23.62 30.16 -11.76
N MET A 5 -24.77 29.81 -11.20
CA MET A 5 -25.79 30.76 -10.76
C MET A 5 -25.38 31.58 -9.53
N LEU A 6 -24.39 31.12 -8.74
CA LEU A 6 -23.85 31.87 -7.59
C LEU A 6 -23.10 33.14 -7.96
N HIS A 7 -22.66 33.26 -9.22
CA HIS A 7 -21.91 34.42 -9.72
C HIS A 7 -22.78 35.46 -10.44
N LEU A 8 -24.08 35.24 -10.51
CA LEU A 8 -25.00 36.21 -11.12
C LEU A 8 -25.24 37.41 -10.16
N PRO A 9 -25.20 38.67 -10.68
CA PRO A 9 -25.30 39.88 -9.84
C PRO A 9 -26.64 40.08 -9.15
N ASP A 10 -27.73 39.45 -9.60
CA ASP A 10 -29.08 39.63 -9.11
C ASP A 10 -29.58 38.51 -8.16
N VAL A 11 -28.71 37.69 -7.64
CA VAL A 11 -29.07 36.59 -6.70
C VAL A 11 -29.11 37.14 -5.28
N ASP A 12 -30.29 37.11 -4.67
CA ASP A 12 -30.49 37.49 -3.28
C ASP A 12 -29.82 36.47 -2.31
N GLU A 13 -29.66 36.88 -1.05
CA GLU A 13 -28.97 36.05 -0.04
C GLU A 13 -29.73 34.76 0.28
N ALA A 14 -31.04 34.75 0.21
CA ALA A 14 -31.89 33.57 0.42
C ALA A 14 -31.71 32.55 -0.72
N MET A 15 -31.58 33.04 -1.94
CA MET A 15 -31.35 32.21 -3.12
C MET A 15 -29.93 31.64 -3.13
N ARG A 16 -28.92 32.42 -2.71
CA ARG A 16 -27.54 31.93 -2.52
C ARG A 16 -27.49 30.79 -1.48
N ALA A 17 -28.16 30.97 -0.33
CA ALA A 17 -28.22 29.93 0.70
C ALA A 17 -28.86 28.63 0.17
N ARG A 18 -29.93 28.76 -0.66
CA ARG A 18 -30.54 27.57 -1.31
C ARG A 18 -29.58 26.89 -2.28
N PHE A 19 -28.86 27.64 -3.08
CA PHE A 19 -27.85 27.04 -4.00
C PHE A 19 -26.74 26.37 -3.27
N HIS A 20 -26.22 26.98 -2.17
CA HIS A 20 -25.23 26.34 -1.32
C HIS A 20 -25.75 25.03 -0.72
N ALA A 21 -26.98 25.02 -0.22
CA ALA A 21 -27.59 23.80 0.33
C ALA A 21 -27.77 22.70 -0.72
N VAL A 22 -28.14 23.06 -1.96
CA VAL A 22 -28.22 22.10 -3.07
C VAL A 22 -26.84 21.56 -3.44
N ILE A 23 -25.84 22.42 -3.56
CA ILE A 23 -24.46 22.01 -3.89
C ILE A 23 -23.92 21.08 -2.78
N ALA A 24 -24.09 21.46 -1.51
CA ALA A 24 -23.65 20.64 -0.38
C ALA A 24 -24.28 19.25 -0.40
N ARG A 25 -25.59 19.17 -0.63
CA ARG A 25 -26.31 17.90 -0.73
C ARG A 25 -25.84 17.05 -1.93
N GLU A 26 -25.61 17.67 -3.09
CA GLU A 26 -25.13 16.94 -4.26
C GLU A 26 -23.69 16.45 -4.06
N VAL A 27 -22.81 17.24 -3.42
CA VAL A 27 -21.45 16.83 -3.05
C VAL A 27 -21.48 15.64 -2.10
N GLU A 28 -22.34 15.67 -1.08
CA GLU A 28 -22.52 14.57 -0.14
C GLU A 28 -23.02 13.31 -0.85
N ALA A 29 -24.04 13.41 -1.70
CA ALA A 29 -24.57 12.30 -2.48
C ALA A 29 -23.53 11.69 -3.45
N VAL A 30 -22.69 12.53 -4.07
CA VAL A 30 -21.59 12.06 -4.94
C VAL A 30 -20.53 11.36 -4.11
N SER A 31 -20.18 11.90 -2.94
CA SER A 31 -19.20 11.29 -2.01
C SER A 31 -19.68 9.92 -1.53
N GLU A 32 -20.92 9.79 -1.11
CA GLU A 32 -21.52 8.51 -0.70
C GLU A 32 -21.50 7.47 -1.85
N ARG A 33 -21.85 7.91 -3.07
CA ARG A 33 -21.82 7.02 -4.25
C ARG A 33 -20.39 6.57 -4.58
N LEU A 34 -19.41 7.48 -4.47
CA LEU A 34 -18.01 7.16 -4.68
C LEU A 34 -17.49 6.16 -3.66
N GLU A 35 -17.84 6.35 -2.38
CA GLU A 35 -17.49 5.42 -1.31
C GLU A 35 -18.15 4.04 -1.50
N ALA A 36 -19.42 4.01 -1.90
CA ALA A 36 -20.12 2.77 -2.20
C ALA A 36 -19.51 2.03 -3.40
N ALA A 37 -19.17 2.76 -4.46
CA ALA A 37 -18.49 2.21 -5.63
C ALA A 37 -17.08 1.68 -5.27
N SER A 38 -16.34 2.42 -4.45
CA SER A 38 -15.02 2.01 -3.98
C SER A 38 -15.08 0.73 -3.14
N ARG A 39 -16.06 0.63 -2.23
CA ARG A 39 -16.31 -0.59 -1.44
C ARG A 39 -16.69 -1.77 -2.33
N ALA A 40 -17.62 -1.60 -3.26
CA ALA A 40 -18.02 -2.65 -4.19
C ALA A 40 -16.85 -3.11 -5.08
N PHE A 41 -15.97 -2.19 -5.48
CA PHE A 41 -14.78 -2.52 -6.23
C PHE A 41 -13.76 -3.29 -5.39
N ALA A 42 -13.54 -2.88 -4.13
CA ALA A 42 -12.69 -3.61 -3.18
C ALA A 42 -13.20 -5.04 -2.95
N ASP A 43 -14.51 -5.19 -2.75
CA ASP A 43 -15.13 -6.51 -2.57
C ASP A 43 -15.02 -7.37 -3.84
N ALA A 44 -15.18 -6.78 -5.01
CA ALA A 44 -14.97 -7.47 -6.29
C ALA A 44 -13.51 -7.89 -6.50
N LEU A 45 -12.53 -7.07 -6.07
CA LEU A 45 -11.11 -7.45 -6.10
C LEU A 45 -10.84 -8.61 -5.14
N ARG A 46 -11.37 -8.56 -3.91
CA ARG A 46 -11.22 -9.65 -2.93
C ARG A 46 -11.79 -10.97 -3.44
N ALA A 47 -12.91 -10.93 -4.16
CA ALA A 47 -13.58 -12.12 -4.69
C ALA A 47 -12.93 -12.68 -5.96
N ARG A 48 -12.27 -11.84 -6.76
CA ARG A 48 -11.77 -12.22 -8.09
C ARG A 48 -10.32 -12.67 -8.14
N TRP A 49 -9.52 -12.35 -7.13
CA TRP A 49 -8.08 -12.65 -7.17
C TRP A 49 -7.71 -13.58 -6.02
N PRO A 50 -7.75 -14.90 -6.27
CA PRO A 50 -7.30 -15.88 -5.29
C PRO A 50 -5.81 -15.66 -5.01
N LEU A 51 -5.38 -16.07 -3.81
CA LEU A 51 -3.96 -16.16 -3.52
C LEU A 51 -3.38 -17.28 -4.36
N GLU A 52 -2.33 -16.98 -5.11
CA GLU A 52 -1.64 -17.95 -5.95
C GLU A 52 -0.21 -18.21 -5.42
N PRO A 53 0.30 -19.44 -5.58
CA PRO A 53 1.69 -19.74 -5.23
C PRO A 53 2.65 -18.85 -6.02
N MET A 54 3.50 -18.13 -5.31
CA MET A 54 4.46 -17.21 -5.92
C MET A 54 5.85 -17.39 -5.30
N ARG A 55 6.90 -17.28 -6.12
CA ARG A 55 8.26 -17.16 -5.63
C ARG A 55 8.50 -15.74 -5.11
N GLY A 56 9.02 -15.65 -3.89
CA GLY A 56 9.35 -14.37 -3.27
C GLY A 56 10.36 -13.56 -4.09
N ALA A 57 11.32 -14.22 -4.71
CA ALA A 57 12.32 -13.58 -5.56
C ALA A 57 11.69 -12.84 -6.75
N ASP A 58 10.66 -13.41 -7.38
CA ASP A 58 9.98 -12.78 -8.51
C ASP A 58 9.18 -11.55 -8.07
N LEU A 59 8.47 -11.64 -6.93
CA LEU A 59 7.78 -10.48 -6.35
C LEU A 59 8.77 -9.35 -6.03
N VAL A 60 9.89 -9.66 -5.37
CA VAL A 60 10.88 -8.66 -4.95
C VAL A 60 11.53 -7.97 -6.16
N ARG A 61 11.80 -8.72 -7.23
CA ARG A 61 12.32 -8.14 -8.49
C ARG A 61 11.28 -7.23 -9.16
N ALA A 62 10.01 -7.66 -9.22
CA ALA A 62 8.93 -6.85 -9.77
C ALA A 62 8.72 -5.58 -8.94
N ALA A 63 8.70 -5.70 -7.60
CA ALA A 63 8.58 -4.57 -6.70
C ALA A 63 9.74 -3.57 -6.87
N ALA A 64 10.98 -4.06 -6.98
CA ALA A 64 12.14 -3.21 -7.19
C ALA A 64 12.03 -2.41 -8.49
N ALA A 65 11.70 -3.07 -9.59
CA ALA A 65 11.53 -2.42 -10.88
C ALA A 65 10.40 -1.38 -10.87
N TYR A 66 9.30 -1.66 -10.16
CA TYR A 66 8.18 -0.75 -10.00
C TYR A 66 8.57 0.49 -9.18
N LEU A 67 9.16 0.28 -7.99
CA LEU A 67 9.55 1.34 -7.06
C LEU A 67 10.60 2.28 -7.63
N GLN A 68 11.62 1.76 -8.32
CA GLN A 68 12.65 2.57 -8.97
C GLN A 68 12.06 3.53 -9.99
N ARG A 69 11.08 3.07 -10.79
CA ARG A 69 10.42 3.91 -11.80
C ARG A 69 9.49 4.96 -11.19
N ARG A 70 8.88 4.66 -10.03
CA ARG A 70 7.82 5.48 -9.46
C ARG A 70 8.29 6.51 -8.46
N LEU A 71 9.31 6.19 -7.66
CA LEU A 71 9.76 7.00 -6.52
C LEU A 71 11.10 7.71 -6.76
N GLU A 72 11.74 7.48 -7.91
CA GLU A 72 13.05 8.05 -8.23
C GLU A 72 14.10 7.82 -7.11
N VAL A 73 14.01 6.67 -6.43
CA VAL A 73 14.85 6.30 -5.30
C VAL A 73 15.86 5.24 -5.71
N ALA A 74 17.07 5.31 -5.17
CA ALA A 74 18.05 4.25 -5.34
C ALA A 74 17.61 3.03 -4.54
N LEU A 75 17.34 1.90 -5.21
CA LEU A 75 16.88 0.68 -4.59
C LEU A 75 17.85 -0.46 -4.85
N LYS A 76 18.24 -1.17 -3.78
CA LYS A 76 19.10 -2.33 -3.81
C LYS A 76 18.33 -3.59 -3.43
N LEU A 77 18.57 -4.69 -4.15
CA LEU A 77 18.01 -5.99 -3.81
C LEU A 77 19.01 -6.82 -3.00
N GLU A 78 18.48 -7.58 -2.03
CA GLU A 78 19.24 -8.55 -1.23
C GLU A 78 18.37 -9.81 -1.08
N ILE A 79 18.54 -10.76 -2.01
CA ILE A 79 17.81 -12.03 -2.00
C ILE A 79 18.71 -13.06 -1.36
N LEU A 80 18.35 -13.55 -0.16
CA LEU A 80 19.14 -14.52 0.61
C LEU A 80 18.75 -15.96 0.28
N ASP A 81 17.52 -16.18 -0.19
CA ASP A 81 17.02 -17.48 -0.61
C ASP A 81 16.07 -17.30 -1.81
N GLU A 82 16.42 -17.86 -2.94
CA GLU A 82 15.62 -17.78 -4.19
C GLU A 82 14.40 -18.71 -4.19
N GLU A 83 14.40 -19.74 -3.33
CA GLU A 83 13.41 -20.81 -3.31
C GLU A 83 12.32 -20.61 -2.24
N LEU A 84 12.12 -19.38 -1.79
CA LEU A 84 11.06 -19.04 -0.85
C LEU A 84 9.73 -18.85 -1.60
N TRP A 85 8.74 -19.66 -1.21
CA TRP A 85 7.39 -19.64 -1.78
C TRP A 85 6.36 -19.25 -0.73
N PHE A 86 5.34 -18.54 -1.17
CA PHE A 86 4.14 -18.20 -0.38
C PHE A 86 2.94 -17.99 -1.30
N ASP A 87 1.74 -18.02 -0.74
CA ASP A 87 0.53 -17.69 -1.48
C ASP A 87 0.29 -16.19 -1.47
N ALA A 88 0.12 -15.57 -2.63
CA ALA A 88 0.00 -14.14 -2.77
C ALA A 88 -1.02 -13.68 -3.82
N ASP A 89 -1.67 -12.57 -3.51
CA ASP A 89 -2.16 -11.63 -4.49
C ASP A 89 -1.02 -10.63 -4.77
N HIS A 90 -0.27 -10.89 -5.84
CA HIS A 90 0.93 -10.12 -6.18
C HIS A 90 0.65 -8.63 -6.37
N PHE A 91 -0.54 -8.26 -6.84
CA PHE A 91 -0.89 -6.88 -7.09
C PHE A 91 -1.06 -6.10 -5.78
N SER A 92 -1.83 -6.64 -4.83
CA SER A 92 -2.05 -5.97 -3.54
C SER A 92 -0.77 -5.91 -2.70
N LEU A 93 0.07 -6.96 -2.72
CA LEU A 93 1.39 -6.92 -2.05
C LEU A 93 2.34 -5.90 -2.69
N LEU A 94 2.35 -5.79 -4.02
CA LEU A 94 3.12 -4.77 -4.71
C LEU A 94 2.67 -3.36 -4.31
N GLN A 95 1.35 -3.13 -4.23
CA GLN A 95 0.81 -1.85 -3.77
C GLN A 95 1.18 -1.56 -2.31
N ALA A 96 1.13 -2.56 -1.43
CA ALA A 96 1.53 -2.42 -0.03
C ALA A 96 3.01 -2.02 0.10
N LEU A 97 3.91 -2.69 -0.62
CA LEU A 97 5.33 -2.34 -0.66
C LEU A 97 5.56 -0.94 -1.22
N ALA A 98 4.80 -0.57 -2.25
CA ALA A 98 4.88 0.75 -2.86
C ALA A 98 4.39 1.86 -1.92
N PHE A 99 3.31 1.63 -1.20
CA PHE A 99 2.80 2.54 -0.17
C PHE A 99 3.84 2.77 0.93
N LEU A 100 4.39 1.69 1.51
CA LEU A 100 5.41 1.78 2.54
C LEU A 100 6.67 2.51 2.06
N ALA A 101 7.14 2.20 0.85
CA ALA A 101 8.29 2.89 0.26
C ALA A 101 8.00 4.37 -0.01
N GLY A 102 6.80 4.70 -0.49
CA GLY A 102 6.34 6.07 -0.70
C GLY A 102 6.36 6.88 0.59
N ARG A 103 5.79 6.33 1.69
CA ARG A 103 5.81 6.97 3.01
C ARG A 103 7.25 7.24 3.51
N LEU A 104 8.16 6.28 3.33
CA LEU A 104 9.56 6.47 3.71
C LEU A 104 10.25 7.57 2.90
N VAL A 105 9.96 7.67 1.62
CA VAL A 105 10.55 8.69 0.74
C VAL A 105 9.93 10.06 0.99
N GLU A 106 8.61 10.16 1.03
CA GLU A 106 7.86 11.42 1.11
C GLU A 106 7.91 12.03 2.51
N ASP A 107 7.66 11.24 3.56
CA ASP A 107 7.56 11.76 4.93
C ASP A 107 8.90 11.79 5.67
N TYR A 108 9.84 10.91 5.31
CA TYR A 108 11.12 10.75 6.02
C TYR A 108 12.33 11.08 5.16
N GLY A 109 12.15 11.48 3.91
CA GLY A 109 13.21 11.90 3.02
C GLY A 109 14.21 10.81 2.67
N VAL A 110 13.82 9.55 2.75
CA VAL A 110 14.68 8.39 2.43
C VAL A 110 15.06 8.42 0.95
N ARG A 111 16.34 8.38 0.64
CA ARG A 111 16.88 8.43 -0.74
C ARG A 111 17.41 7.09 -1.23
N THR A 112 17.67 6.17 -0.32
CA THR A 112 18.17 4.83 -0.66
C THR A 112 17.39 3.79 0.11
N LEU A 113 16.74 2.91 -0.60
CA LEU A 113 16.02 1.77 -0.07
C LEU A 113 16.76 0.46 -0.39
N ARG A 114 16.56 -0.53 0.43
CA ARG A 114 16.94 -1.92 0.17
C ARG A 114 15.74 -2.81 0.41
N LEU A 115 15.46 -3.70 -0.52
CA LEU A 115 14.43 -4.72 -0.37
C LEU A 115 15.14 -6.06 -0.18
N ARG A 116 14.97 -6.68 1.00
CA ARG A 116 15.54 -7.97 1.36
C ARG A 116 14.47 -9.03 1.36
N LEU A 117 14.79 -10.17 0.79
CA LEU A 117 14.03 -11.42 0.89
C LEU A 117 14.83 -12.42 1.72
N SER A 118 14.23 -12.94 2.77
CA SER A 118 14.76 -13.99 3.61
C SER A 118 13.62 -14.86 4.16
N GLY A 119 13.93 -15.92 4.86
CA GLY A 119 12.90 -16.75 5.47
C GLY A 119 13.49 -17.78 6.41
N ASP A 120 12.59 -18.46 7.10
CA ASP A 120 12.87 -19.65 7.90
C ASP A 120 11.96 -20.82 7.49
N GLU A 121 11.79 -21.82 8.31
CA GLU A 121 10.97 -23.00 8.01
C GLU A 121 9.47 -22.68 7.88
N ARG A 122 8.99 -21.58 8.48
CA ARG A 122 7.57 -21.23 8.60
C ARG A 122 7.18 -19.95 7.91
N LEU A 123 8.09 -19.00 7.82
CA LEU A 123 7.81 -17.64 7.36
C LEU A 123 8.77 -17.21 6.27
N VAL A 124 8.24 -16.38 5.37
CA VAL A 124 9.00 -15.60 4.40
C VAL A 124 8.99 -14.15 4.86
N TYR A 125 10.15 -13.52 4.87
CA TYR A 125 10.33 -12.14 5.30
C TYR A 125 10.66 -11.23 4.12
N LEU A 126 9.86 -10.19 3.96
CA LEU A 126 10.10 -9.08 3.05
C LEU A 126 10.46 -7.85 3.90
N ASP A 127 11.72 -7.44 3.87
CA ASP A 127 12.21 -6.30 4.64
C ASP A 127 12.44 -5.11 3.71
N LEU A 128 11.71 -4.01 3.97
CA LEU A 128 11.99 -2.72 3.36
C LEU A 128 12.92 -1.95 4.29
N MET A 129 14.17 -1.79 3.89
CA MET A 129 15.25 -1.28 4.74
C MET A 129 15.77 0.06 4.26
N TRP A 130 16.21 0.89 5.21
CA TRP A 130 16.88 2.17 4.93
C TRP A 130 17.94 2.48 5.98
N SER A 131 18.78 3.48 5.70
CA SER A 131 19.72 4.06 6.65
C SER A 131 19.17 5.40 7.13
N GLY A 132 19.19 5.66 8.43
CA GLY A 132 18.73 6.94 8.99
C GLY A 132 17.77 6.79 10.16
N GLY A 133 16.83 7.73 10.27
CA GLY A 133 15.91 7.87 11.40
C GLY A 133 15.09 6.62 11.70
N SER A 134 14.73 6.47 12.98
CA SER A 134 13.85 5.41 13.41
C SER A 134 12.39 5.83 13.32
N LEU A 135 11.55 4.90 12.92
CA LEU A 135 10.11 4.95 13.16
C LEU A 135 9.80 4.44 14.55
N SER A 136 8.63 4.77 15.08
CA SER A 136 8.04 4.04 16.19
C SER A 136 7.06 2.99 15.66
N ASN A 137 6.80 1.95 16.47
CA ASN A 137 5.78 0.97 16.11
C ASN A 137 4.38 1.61 15.99
N GLU A 138 4.09 2.67 16.74
CA GLU A 138 2.85 3.42 16.66
C GLU A 138 2.63 4.03 15.28
N ILE A 139 3.68 4.61 14.68
CA ILE A 139 3.62 5.16 13.32
C ILE A 139 3.32 4.06 12.31
N VAL A 140 4.04 2.93 12.40
CA VAL A 140 3.85 1.78 11.48
C VAL A 140 2.45 1.17 11.64
N THR A 141 1.95 1.06 12.86
CA THR A 141 0.58 0.61 13.13
C THR A 141 -0.46 1.61 12.59
N GLY A 142 -0.17 2.92 12.68
CA GLY A 142 -1.01 3.95 12.07
C GLY A 142 -1.17 3.76 10.55
N TRP A 143 -0.08 3.44 9.88
CA TRP A 143 -0.08 3.19 8.43
C TRP A 143 -0.95 2.00 8.01
N GLU A 144 -1.15 1.00 8.88
CA GLU A 144 -2.01 -0.14 8.59
C GLU A 144 -3.46 0.25 8.30
N LEU A 145 -3.94 1.32 8.94
CA LEU A 145 -5.32 1.79 8.82
C LEU A 145 -5.54 2.75 7.64
N GLU A 146 -4.45 3.22 7.04
CA GLU A 146 -4.54 4.15 5.92
C GLU A 146 -4.86 3.43 4.61
N PRO A 147 -5.69 4.02 3.74
CA PRO A 147 -5.85 3.55 2.37
C PRO A 147 -4.52 3.56 1.63
N LEU A 148 -4.22 2.50 0.91
CA LEU A 148 -3.02 2.45 0.09
C LEU A 148 -3.06 3.57 -0.94
N SER A 149 -2.04 4.42 -0.94
CA SER A 149 -1.89 5.52 -1.90
C SER A 149 -0.47 5.57 -2.42
N LEU A 150 -0.33 5.86 -3.72
CA LEU A 150 0.95 6.12 -4.33
C LEU A 150 0.80 7.14 -5.46
N GLY A 151 1.53 8.26 -5.35
CA GLY A 151 1.52 9.30 -6.38
C GLY A 151 0.13 9.85 -6.67
N GLY A 152 -0.69 10.07 -5.64
CA GLY A 152 -2.04 10.65 -5.76
C GLY A 152 -3.15 9.67 -6.14
N THR A 153 -2.83 8.43 -6.47
CA THR A 153 -3.84 7.38 -6.73
C THR A 153 -4.14 6.63 -5.42
N ARG A 154 -5.39 6.65 -4.98
CA ARG A 154 -5.85 5.90 -3.81
C ARG A 154 -6.40 4.54 -4.23
N SER A 155 -5.97 3.51 -3.53
CA SER A 155 -6.57 2.18 -3.59
C SER A 155 -7.74 2.13 -2.59
N PRO A 156 -8.80 1.35 -2.86
CA PRO A 156 -9.84 1.09 -1.86
C PRO A 156 -9.38 0.17 -0.73
N LEU A 157 -8.18 -0.43 -0.84
CA LEU A 157 -7.63 -1.33 0.16
C LEU A 157 -6.75 -0.57 1.14
N THR A 158 -6.84 -0.92 2.42
CA THR A 158 -5.89 -0.53 3.46
C THR A 158 -4.72 -1.52 3.53
N LEU A 159 -3.62 -1.10 4.12
CA LEU A 159 -2.49 -2.00 4.36
C LEU A 159 -2.89 -3.18 5.25
N ARG A 160 -3.73 -2.94 6.28
CA ARG A 160 -4.27 -3.98 7.16
C ARG A 160 -5.02 -5.06 6.39
N GLU A 161 -5.92 -4.68 5.49
CA GLU A 161 -6.68 -5.63 4.67
C GLU A 161 -5.77 -6.49 3.79
N VAL A 162 -4.69 -5.92 3.26
CA VAL A 162 -3.70 -6.69 2.50
C VAL A 162 -2.97 -7.67 3.42
N LEU A 163 -2.53 -7.25 4.61
CA LEU A 163 -1.86 -8.12 5.58
C LEU A 163 -2.76 -9.27 6.03
N GLU A 164 -3.98 -8.97 6.46
CA GLU A 164 -4.97 -9.96 6.89
C GLU A 164 -5.27 -10.99 5.80
N ARG A 165 -5.44 -10.53 4.56
CA ARG A 165 -5.68 -11.42 3.42
C ARG A 165 -4.56 -12.43 3.20
N HIS A 166 -3.31 -12.03 3.43
CA HIS A 166 -2.13 -12.89 3.26
C HIS A 166 -1.76 -13.66 4.52
N GLY A 167 -2.51 -13.48 5.62
CA GLY A 167 -2.10 -14.02 6.94
C GLY A 167 -0.75 -13.48 7.37
N ALA A 168 -0.41 -12.27 6.93
CA ALA A 168 0.87 -11.62 7.17
C ALA A 168 0.84 -10.77 8.43
N ALA A 169 2.00 -10.65 9.08
CA ALA A 169 2.24 -9.69 10.14
C ALA A 169 3.26 -8.64 9.66
N MET A 170 3.14 -7.42 10.21
CA MET A 170 4.08 -6.35 9.93
C MET A 170 4.59 -5.72 11.21
N TRP A 171 5.87 -5.36 11.24
CA TRP A 171 6.45 -4.58 12.34
C TRP A 171 7.69 -3.83 11.89
N PHE A 172 8.06 -2.84 12.69
CA PHE A 172 9.30 -2.09 12.57
C PHE A 172 10.37 -2.66 13.49
N ASP A 173 11.62 -2.75 13.00
CA ASP A 173 12.77 -3.12 13.82
C ASP A 173 14.07 -2.47 13.29
N ARG A 174 15.18 -2.68 14.00
CA ARG A 174 16.48 -2.08 13.73
C ARG A 174 17.61 -3.10 13.74
N GLU A 175 18.41 -3.07 12.71
CA GLU A 175 19.69 -3.77 12.65
C GLU A 175 20.78 -2.87 13.26
N LYS A 176 20.93 -2.89 14.60
CA LYS A 176 21.81 -1.98 15.35
C LYS A 176 23.25 -2.03 14.87
N ALA A 177 23.78 -3.22 14.58
CA ALA A 177 25.15 -3.41 14.12
C ALA A 177 25.48 -2.73 12.77
N ARG A 178 24.47 -2.48 11.96
CA ARG A 178 24.63 -1.87 10.62
C ARG A 178 23.96 -0.50 10.49
N HIS A 179 23.47 0.09 11.59
CA HIS A 179 22.73 1.35 11.61
C HIS A 179 21.61 1.41 10.56
N ARG A 180 20.86 0.33 10.41
CA ARG A 180 19.74 0.20 9.48
C ARG A 180 18.44 0.03 10.24
N ALA A 181 17.40 0.62 9.70
CA ALA A 181 16.03 0.43 10.12
C ALA A 181 15.30 -0.37 9.03
N PHE A 182 14.27 -1.11 9.39
CA PHE A 182 13.45 -1.82 8.42
C PHE A 182 12.02 -2.00 8.89
N VAL A 183 11.11 -2.04 7.94
CA VAL A 183 9.75 -2.56 8.12
C VAL A 183 9.74 -3.96 7.53
N ARG A 184 9.33 -4.94 8.33
CA ARG A 184 9.24 -6.35 7.95
C ARG A 184 7.81 -6.75 7.73
N LEU A 185 7.54 -7.40 6.59
CA LEU A 185 6.34 -8.18 6.34
C LEU A 185 6.72 -9.65 6.46
N ALA A 186 6.03 -10.38 7.35
CA ALA A 186 6.20 -11.82 7.52
C ALA A 186 4.99 -12.53 6.94
N LEU A 187 5.19 -13.36 5.93
CA LEU A 187 4.16 -14.12 5.23
C LEU A 187 4.31 -15.62 5.53
N PRO A 188 3.22 -16.38 5.65
CA PRO A 188 3.28 -17.83 5.79
C PRO A 188 4.05 -18.46 4.61
N ARG A 189 5.09 -19.24 4.93
CA ARG A 189 5.85 -19.96 3.91
C ARG A 189 5.05 -21.13 3.36
N LYS A 190 5.01 -21.26 2.05
CA LYS A 190 4.51 -22.43 1.37
C LYS A 190 5.66 -23.38 1.06
N GLN A 191 5.48 -24.67 1.33
CA GLN A 191 6.42 -25.66 0.85
C GLN A 191 6.44 -25.62 -0.68
N SER A 192 7.63 -25.73 -1.28
CA SER A 192 7.81 -25.62 -2.72
C SER A 192 6.78 -26.47 -3.46
N VAL A 193 5.98 -25.84 -4.31
CA VAL A 193 5.11 -26.56 -5.23
C VAL A 193 6.03 -27.22 -6.25
N ARG A 194 6.21 -28.53 -6.17
CA ARG A 194 6.78 -29.25 -7.31
C ARG A 194 5.81 -29.04 -8.47
N LEU A 195 6.19 -28.19 -9.40
CA LEU A 195 5.50 -28.14 -10.70
C LEU A 195 5.56 -29.56 -11.27
N PRO A 196 4.45 -30.13 -11.71
CA PRO A 196 4.49 -31.38 -12.45
C PRO A 196 5.36 -31.21 -13.70
N PRO A 197 6.09 -32.25 -14.11
CA PRO A 197 6.98 -32.22 -15.25
C PRO A 197 6.25 -31.91 -16.56
#